data_bd5623078cd2d1c7d3919f0bada3f882
#
_entry.id   bd5623078cd2d1c7d3919f0bada3f882
#
_cell.length_a   1.000
_cell.length_b   1.000
_cell.length_c   1.000
_cell.angle_alpha   90.00
_cell.angle_beta   90.00
_cell.angle_gamma   90.00
#
_symmetry.space_group_name_H-M   'P 1'
#
loop_
_entity.id
_entity.type
_entity.pdbx_description
1 polymer ?
#
loop_
_entity_poly.entity_id
_entity_poly.type
_entity_poly.pdbx_seq_one_letter_code
_entity_poly.pdbx_strand_id
1 'polypeptide(L)'
;MSYIYRAPDNQYKPGESLKNLFEELVVQSFEHDLPKLAADIKNNRIYYWEDIARILRQGQSDFDQVSFDKSSNEYYFPKDKVSIYCVHHMPRHLFGSYHIFTNCLTLMCEEDKIVFIDFGCGPLTSGIAFQTFAGQRDIAYLGIDSSQTMLNKAAAINKYGPNRYGDPFFDKIALIRTYDNLTGLLDRYIEKGDRTQIIFNFCYFFSSPTLDINNLSDVLIQIMRAYNQHKMCFIYQNPDHRSASGLRRLKLYDKWEKLKTNLSTLRSHVIQSDVETFSYCRLINDLPHNNAKVYYELLCYE
;
A
#
# COMPACT_ATOMS: atom_id res chain seq x y z
N MET A 1 5.92 9.91 19.05
CA MET A 1 4.44 9.75 19.13
C MET A 1 4.04 8.63 18.17
N SER A 2 3.10 7.77 18.54
CA SER A 2 2.63 6.72 17.61
C SER A 2 1.60 7.31 16.65
N TYR A 3 1.81 7.16 15.35
CA TYR A 3 0.85 7.60 14.32
C TYR A 3 -0.36 6.68 14.25
N ILE A 4 -0.22 5.43 14.68
CA ILE A 4 -1.28 4.43 14.71
C ILE A 4 -1.42 3.92 16.15
N TYR A 5 -2.63 3.98 16.66
CA TYR A 5 -2.98 3.43 17.95
C TYR A 5 -3.49 2.00 17.77
N ARG A 6 -2.94 1.05 18.57
CA ARG A 6 -3.39 -0.34 18.65
C ARG A 6 -4.08 -0.56 19.99
N ALA A 7 -5.37 -0.86 19.97
CA ALA A 7 -6.11 -1.32 21.12
C ALA A 7 -6.01 -2.85 21.29
N PRO A 8 -6.45 -3.42 22.41
CA PRO A 8 -6.62 -4.87 22.56
C PRO A 8 -7.38 -5.47 21.37
N ASP A 9 -7.21 -6.77 21.12
CA ASP A 9 -7.88 -7.52 20.04
C ASP A 9 -7.57 -7.04 18.61
N ASN A 10 -6.37 -6.50 18.39
CA ASN A 10 -5.91 -6.02 17.09
C ASN A 10 -6.86 -4.98 16.45
N GLN A 11 -7.36 -4.06 17.27
CA GLN A 11 -8.14 -2.93 16.82
C GLN A 11 -7.23 -1.73 16.56
N TYR A 12 -7.34 -1.14 15.36
CA TYR A 12 -6.50 -0.03 14.92
C TYR A 12 -7.30 1.22 14.65
N LYS A 13 -6.75 2.36 15.09
CA LYS A 13 -7.25 3.69 14.78
C LYS A 13 -6.10 4.67 14.57
N PRO A 14 -6.30 5.76 13.80
CA PRO A 14 -5.26 6.77 13.66
C PRO A 14 -4.97 7.44 15.01
N GLY A 15 -3.70 7.67 15.29
CA GLY A 15 -3.28 8.62 16.32
C GLY A 15 -3.59 10.04 15.87
N GLU A 16 -3.43 11.01 16.78
CA GLU A 16 -3.88 12.40 16.54
C GLU A 16 -3.27 13.03 15.28
N SER A 17 -1.98 12.86 15.05
CA SER A 17 -1.30 13.41 13.87
C SER A 17 -1.85 12.81 12.57
N LEU A 18 -2.05 11.50 12.54
CA LEU A 18 -2.59 10.83 11.36
C LEU A 18 -4.08 11.12 11.16
N LYS A 19 -4.83 11.33 12.26
CA LYS A 19 -6.23 11.78 12.21
C LYS A 19 -6.34 13.16 11.56
N ASN A 20 -5.50 14.11 11.94
CA ASN A 20 -5.48 15.44 11.35
C ASN A 20 -5.13 15.40 9.84
N LEU A 21 -4.14 14.58 9.46
CA LEU A 21 -3.80 14.37 8.05
C LEU A 21 -5.00 13.83 7.26
N PHE A 22 -5.67 12.79 7.78
CA PHE A 22 -6.84 12.23 7.12
C PHE A 22 -7.98 13.23 7.03
N GLU A 23 -8.24 13.97 8.09
CA GLU A 23 -9.27 15.00 8.08
C GLU A 23 -9.00 16.04 6.99
N GLU A 24 -7.81 16.63 6.95
CA GLU A 24 -7.49 17.72 6.04
C GLU A 24 -7.29 17.27 4.59
N LEU A 25 -6.50 16.22 4.36
CA LEU A 25 -6.13 15.80 3.01
C LEU A 25 -7.07 14.76 2.39
N VAL A 26 -7.87 14.08 3.18
CA VAL A 26 -8.72 12.99 2.66
C VAL A 26 -10.20 13.35 2.83
N VAL A 27 -10.67 13.53 4.07
CA VAL A 27 -12.11 13.67 4.34
C VAL A 27 -12.64 15.00 3.82
N GLN A 28 -12.02 16.13 4.18
CA GLN A 28 -12.47 17.44 3.71
C GLN A 28 -12.38 17.58 2.19
N SER A 29 -11.29 17.07 1.58
CA SER A 29 -11.18 17.05 0.10
C SER A 29 -12.29 16.22 -0.54
N PHE A 30 -12.61 15.06 0.02
CA PHE A 30 -13.68 14.19 -0.47
C PHE A 30 -15.05 14.85 -0.33
N GLU A 31 -15.35 15.45 0.80
CA GLU A 31 -16.62 16.13 1.05
C GLU A 31 -16.82 17.37 0.16
N HIS A 32 -15.72 18.09 -0.12
CA HIS A 32 -15.74 19.24 -1.01
C HIS A 32 -15.92 18.82 -2.48
N ASP A 33 -15.17 17.82 -2.94
CA ASP A 33 -15.16 17.43 -4.35
C ASP A 33 -16.37 16.54 -4.73
N LEU A 34 -16.90 15.75 -3.79
CA LEU A 34 -17.98 14.79 -3.98
C LEU A 34 -19.07 14.91 -2.90
N PRO A 35 -19.70 16.11 -2.72
CA PRO A 35 -20.58 16.37 -1.59
C PRO A 35 -21.81 15.46 -1.55
N LYS A 36 -22.38 15.11 -2.70
CA LYS A 36 -23.53 14.20 -2.78
C LYS A 36 -23.14 12.79 -2.34
N LEU A 37 -22.04 12.24 -2.86
CA LEU A 37 -21.54 10.91 -2.49
C LEU A 37 -21.17 10.87 -1.00
N ALA A 38 -20.55 11.93 -0.48
CA ALA A 38 -20.22 12.05 0.93
C ALA A 38 -21.47 12.05 1.82
N ALA A 39 -22.50 12.80 1.43
CA ALA A 39 -23.77 12.83 2.14
C ALA A 39 -24.50 11.47 2.11
N ASP A 40 -24.47 10.78 0.98
CA ASP A 40 -25.08 9.46 0.84
C ASP A 40 -24.37 8.42 1.68
N ILE A 41 -23.03 8.48 1.77
CA ILE A 41 -22.24 7.63 2.68
C ILE A 41 -22.57 7.93 4.14
N LYS A 42 -22.59 9.21 4.55
CA LYS A 42 -22.94 9.62 5.92
C LYS A 42 -24.32 9.18 6.34
N ASN A 43 -25.27 9.16 5.42
CA ASN A 43 -26.66 8.78 5.66
C ASN A 43 -26.94 7.28 5.46
N ASN A 44 -25.89 6.45 5.25
CA ASN A 44 -26.01 5.02 4.94
C ASN A 44 -26.95 4.71 3.76
N ARG A 45 -27.08 5.62 2.79
CA ARG A 45 -27.95 5.48 1.62
C ARG A 45 -27.32 4.71 0.47
N ILE A 46 -26.03 4.43 0.54
CA ILE A 46 -25.29 3.67 -0.48
C ILE A 46 -25.02 2.28 0.07
N TYR A 47 -25.29 1.25 -0.72
CA TYR A 47 -24.75 -0.09 -0.54
C TYR A 47 -23.25 -0.06 -0.83
N TYR A 48 -22.57 0.39 0.17
CA TYR A 48 -21.25 0.97 0.20
C TYR A 48 -20.20 0.21 -0.62
N TRP A 49 -20.22 -1.14 -0.58
CA TRP A 49 -19.18 -1.93 -1.23
C TRP A 49 -19.40 -2.09 -2.75
N GLU A 50 -20.63 -2.25 -3.17
CA GLU A 50 -20.96 -2.53 -4.56
C GLU A 50 -20.83 -1.28 -5.42
N ASP A 51 -21.38 -0.16 -4.96
CA ASP A 51 -21.37 1.10 -5.68
C ASP A 51 -19.96 1.70 -5.76
N ILE A 52 -19.25 1.77 -4.66
CA ILE A 52 -17.85 2.24 -4.64
C ILE A 52 -16.94 1.33 -5.47
N ALA A 53 -17.07 0.01 -5.30
CA ALA A 53 -16.30 -0.95 -6.09
C ALA A 53 -16.62 -0.82 -7.59
N ARG A 54 -17.88 -0.52 -7.95
CA ARG A 54 -18.29 -0.28 -9.32
C ARG A 54 -17.65 0.98 -9.88
N ILE A 55 -17.70 2.10 -9.16
CA ILE A 55 -17.09 3.36 -9.56
C ILE A 55 -15.58 3.20 -9.75
N LEU A 56 -14.89 2.56 -8.81
CA LEU A 56 -13.45 2.39 -8.86
C LEU A 56 -13.00 1.35 -9.89
N ARG A 57 -13.84 0.38 -10.23
CA ARG A 57 -13.50 -0.70 -11.20
C ARG A 57 -13.86 -0.37 -12.63
N GLN A 58 -14.68 0.64 -12.87
CA GLN A 58 -14.93 1.13 -14.21
C GLN A 58 -13.64 1.67 -14.82
N GLY A 59 -13.25 1.15 -15.96
CA GLY A 59 -11.96 1.44 -16.57
C GLY A 59 -10.78 0.66 -16.01
N GLN A 60 -11.03 -0.50 -15.36
CA GLN A 60 -9.98 -1.41 -14.87
C GLN A 60 -9.07 -0.79 -13.80
N SER A 61 -9.60 0.07 -12.95
CA SER A 61 -8.85 0.80 -11.94
C SER A 61 -7.83 1.79 -12.52
N ASP A 62 -8.07 2.30 -13.71
CA ASP A 62 -7.28 3.38 -14.26
C ASP A 62 -7.63 4.69 -13.58
N PHE A 63 -6.77 5.08 -12.64
CA PHE A 63 -6.95 6.29 -11.85
C PHE A 63 -6.57 7.58 -12.59
N ASP A 64 -6.01 7.48 -13.80
CA ASP A 64 -5.66 8.65 -14.62
C ASP A 64 -6.70 8.96 -15.71
N GLN A 65 -7.72 8.10 -15.88
CA GLN A 65 -8.79 8.27 -16.87
C GLN A 65 -10.10 8.76 -16.22
N VAL A 66 -10.88 9.51 -16.97
CA VAL A 66 -12.27 9.84 -16.59
C VAL A 66 -13.14 8.60 -16.77
N SER A 67 -14.01 8.31 -15.82
CA SER A 67 -15.01 7.26 -15.92
C SER A 67 -16.42 7.82 -15.82
N PHE A 68 -17.37 7.19 -16.53
CA PHE A 68 -18.77 7.52 -16.46
C PHE A 68 -19.54 6.39 -15.79
N ASP A 69 -20.23 6.70 -14.70
CA ASP A 69 -21.09 5.75 -14.02
C ASP A 69 -22.53 5.85 -14.51
N LYS A 70 -22.95 4.84 -15.28
CA LYS A 70 -24.32 4.76 -15.82
C LYS A 70 -25.41 4.71 -14.76
N SER A 71 -25.11 4.20 -13.57
CA SER A 71 -26.12 4.03 -12.52
C SER A 71 -26.43 5.34 -11.80
N SER A 72 -25.42 6.18 -11.57
CA SER A 72 -25.60 7.52 -10.98
C SER A 72 -25.76 8.60 -12.04
N ASN A 73 -25.48 8.30 -13.32
CA ASN A 73 -25.39 9.26 -14.43
C ASN A 73 -24.38 10.38 -14.16
N GLU A 74 -23.23 10.01 -13.56
CA GLU A 74 -22.18 10.95 -13.15
C GLU A 74 -20.83 10.59 -13.77
N TYR A 75 -20.00 11.62 -13.99
CA TYR A 75 -18.59 11.46 -14.38
C TYR A 75 -17.71 11.54 -13.13
N TYR A 76 -16.73 10.62 -13.05
CA TYR A 76 -15.70 10.64 -12.02
C TYR A 76 -14.35 10.94 -12.66
N PHE A 77 -13.75 12.05 -12.26
CA PHE A 77 -12.43 12.46 -12.69
C PHE A 77 -11.33 11.71 -11.92
N PRO A 78 -10.08 11.73 -12.40
CA PRO A 78 -8.96 11.08 -11.73
C PRO A 78 -8.87 11.41 -10.24
N LYS A 79 -8.95 12.70 -9.87
CA LYS A 79 -8.90 13.15 -8.48
C LYS A 79 -10.06 12.59 -7.63
N ASP A 80 -11.26 12.48 -8.20
CA ASP A 80 -12.44 11.97 -7.50
C ASP A 80 -12.25 10.50 -7.15
N LYS A 81 -11.75 9.70 -8.09
CA LYS A 81 -11.46 8.28 -7.87
C LYS A 81 -10.37 8.07 -6.81
N VAL A 82 -9.32 8.90 -6.82
CA VAL A 82 -8.28 8.85 -5.78
C VAL A 82 -8.85 9.25 -4.42
N SER A 83 -9.72 10.27 -4.35
CA SER A 83 -10.39 10.65 -3.10
C SER A 83 -11.29 9.54 -2.57
N ILE A 84 -12.08 8.90 -3.45
CA ILE A 84 -12.89 7.72 -3.11
C ILE A 84 -12.00 6.58 -2.59
N TYR A 85 -10.89 6.30 -3.27
CA TYR A 85 -9.94 5.27 -2.84
C TYR A 85 -9.38 5.56 -1.44
N CYS A 86 -8.96 6.81 -1.19
CA CYS A 86 -8.38 7.22 0.10
C CYS A 86 -9.39 7.06 1.26
N VAL A 87 -10.64 7.41 1.04
CA VAL A 87 -11.68 7.27 2.07
C VAL A 87 -12.04 5.80 2.31
N HIS A 88 -12.08 5.00 1.25
CA HIS A 88 -12.68 3.67 1.28
C HIS A 88 -11.68 2.53 1.46
N HIS A 89 -10.61 2.51 0.67
CA HIS A 89 -9.63 1.42 0.66
C HIS A 89 -8.40 1.68 1.53
N MET A 90 -7.94 2.94 1.55
CA MET A 90 -6.72 3.29 2.26
C MET A 90 -6.71 2.87 3.73
N PRO A 91 -7.78 3.04 4.54
CA PRO A 91 -7.77 2.61 5.94
C PRO A 91 -7.49 1.12 6.10
N ARG A 92 -8.18 0.29 5.32
CA ARG A 92 -7.99 -1.16 5.36
C ARG A 92 -6.56 -1.56 5.02
N HIS A 93 -6.00 -0.97 3.97
CA HIS A 93 -4.65 -1.27 3.50
C HIS A 93 -3.59 -0.76 4.48
N LEU A 94 -3.77 0.46 5.00
CA LEU A 94 -2.88 1.07 5.98
C LEU A 94 -2.79 0.23 7.26
N PHE A 95 -3.93 -0.03 7.88
CA PHE A 95 -3.96 -0.75 9.15
C PHE A 95 -3.59 -2.23 8.98
N GLY A 96 -3.93 -2.84 7.84
CA GLY A 96 -3.49 -4.18 7.49
C GLY A 96 -1.98 -4.28 7.33
N SER A 97 -1.36 -3.37 6.60
CA SER A 97 0.09 -3.31 6.46
C SER A 97 0.77 -3.07 7.80
N TYR A 98 0.27 -2.13 8.60
CA TYR A 98 0.82 -1.88 9.94
C TYR A 98 0.72 -3.10 10.85
N HIS A 99 -0.40 -3.83 10.79
CA HIS A 99 -0.59 -5.08 11.54
C HIS A 99 0.47 -6.12 11.17
N ILE A 100 0.67 -6.35 9.86
CA ILE A 100 1.68 -7.31 9.38
C ILE A 100 3.09 -6.85 9.73
N PHE A 101 3.43 -5.58 9.55
CA PHE A 101 4.76 -5.07 9.88
C PHE A 101 5.06 -5.23 11.36
N THR A 102 4.11 -4.90 12.24
CA THR A 102 4.30 -4.97 13.70
C THR A 102 4.41 -6.39 14.21
N ASN A 103 3.60 -7.32 13.68
CA ASN A 103 3.55 -8.69 14.20
C ASN A 103 4.58 -9.63 13.55
N CYS A 104 4.96 -9.36 12.28
CA CYS A 104 5.70 -10.33 11.49
C CYS A 104 7.06 -9.80 11.03
N LEU A 105 7.18 -8.50 10.72
CA LEU A 105 8.39 -7.93 10.14
C LEU A 105 9.46 -7.60 11.20
N THR A 106 9.09 -7.53 12.48
CA THR A 106 10.02 -7.22 13.58
C THR A 106 11.22 -8.17 13.62
N LEU A 107 11.02 -9.44 13.26
CA LEU A 107 12.08 -10.45 13.22
C LEU A 107 12.99 -10.33 11.99
N MET A 108 12.63 -9.50 11.01
CA MET A 108 13.31 -9.38 9.73
C MET A 108 14.05 -8.05 9.55
N CYS A 109 13.63 -7.00 10.26
CA CYS A 109 14.24 -5.66 10.19
C CYS A 109 15.35 -5.53 11.25
N GLU A 110 16.55 -5.98 10.90
CA GLU A 110 17.72 -5.96 11.79
C GLU A 110 18.63 -4.76 11.55
N GLU A 111 18.58 -4.17 10.34
CA GLU A 111 19.46 -3.09 9.96
C GLU A 111 18.84 -1.71 10.23
N ASP A 112 19.68 -0.73 10.55
CA ASP A 112 19.25 0.64 10.80
C ASP A 112 18.98 1.41 9.49
N LYS A 113 19.61 1.03 8.39
CA LYS A 113 19.42 1.62 7.06
C LYS A 113 18.57 0.69 6.19
N ILE A 114 17.46 1.21 5.71
CA ILE A 114 16.47 0.45 4.96
C ILE A 114 16.14 1.17 3.66
N VAL A 115 16.12 0.42 2.56
CA VAL A 115 15.47 0.84 1.32
C VAL A 115 14.16 0.08 1.18
N PHE A 116 13.05 0.80 1.30
CA PHE A 116 11.70 0.24 1.20
C PHE A 116 11.11 0.54 -0.18
N ILE A 117 10.92 -0.49 -0.98
CA ILE A 117 10.40 -0.42 -2.35
C ILE A 117 8.95 -0.88 -2.33
N ASP A 118 8.03 0.04 -2.60
CA ASP A 118 6.58 -0.17 -2.48
C ASP A 118 5.92 -0.23 -3.85
N PHE A 119 5.64 -1.44 -4.32
CA PHE A 119 4.99 -1.67 -5.61
C PHE A 119 3.47 -1.50 -5.49
N GLY A 120 2.91 -0.61 -6.28
CA GLY A 120 1.52 -0.19 -6.16
C GLY A 120 1.30 0.68 -4.92
N CYS A 121 2.20 1.61 -4.67
CA CYS A 121 2.23 2.42 -3.45
C CYS A 121 0.95 3.24 -3.22
N GLY A 122 0.19 3.50 -4.29
CA GLY A 122 -1.01 4.32 -4.24
C GLY A 122 -0.72 5.69 -3.61
N PRO A 123 -1.58 6.16 -2.71
CA PRO A 123 -1.41 7.43 -2.01
C PRO A 123 -0.51 7.30 -0.75
N LEU A 124 0.62 6.60 -0.82
CA LEU A 124 1.58 6.37 0.27
C LEU A 124 1.04 5.46 1.39
N THR A 125 0.10 4.58 1.11
CA THR A 125 -0.65 3.84 2.14
C THR A 125 0.23 2.94 3.01
N SER A 126 0.94 2.00 2.40
CA SER A 126 1.88 1.11 3.10
C SER A 126 3.14 1.83 3.56
N GLY A 127 3.51 2.93 2.88
CA GLY A 127 4.59 3.80 3.33
C GLY A 127 4.34 4.41 4.71
N ILE A 128 3.16 4.99 4.95
CA ILE A 128 2.79 5.51 6.28
C ILE A 128 2.83 4.40 7.33
N ALA A 129 2.32 3.22 7.00
CA ALA A 129 2.34 2.07 7.90
C ALA A 129 3.78 1.66 8.24
N PHE A 130 4.66 1.62 7.22
CA PHE A 130 6.05 1.24 7.41
C PHE A 130 6.82 2.28 8.23
N GLN A 131 6.67 3.57 7.94
CA GLN A 131 7.30 4.64 8.72
C GLN A 131 6.87 4.60 10.20
N THR A 132 5.58 4.32 10.44
CA THR A 132 5.06 4.17 11.80
C THR A 132 5.69 2.99 12.54
N PHE A 133 5.88 1.87 11.84
CA PHE A 133 6.53 0.67 12.37
C PHE A 133 8.03 0.87 12.58
N ALA A 134 8.72 1.41 11.58
CA ALA A 134 10.19 1.51 11.57
C ALA A 134 10.73 2.61 12.51
N GLY A 135 9.90 3.62 12.82
CA GLY A 135 10.26 4.68 13.78
C GLY A 135 11.33 5.61 13.21
N GLN A 136 12.47 5.71 13.93
CA GLN A 136 13.56 6.65 13.59
C GLN A 136 14.69 6.03 12.75
N ARG A 137 14.46 4.88 12.11
CA ARG A 137 15.45 4.29 11.21
C ARG A 137 15.70 5.17 9.99
N ASP A 138 16.88 5.06 9.38
CA ASP A 138 17.20 5.71 8.11
C ASP A 138 16.53 4.99 6.96
N ILE A 139 15.42 5.53 6.47
CA ILE A 139 14.59 4.91 5.44
C ILE A 139 14.66 5.72 4.15
N ALA A 140 15.09 5.08 3.06
CA ALA A 140 14.82 5.55 1.71
C ALA A 140 13.56 4.85 1.19
N TYR A 141 12.54 5.63 0.86
CA TYR A 141 11.26 5.13 0.35
C TYR A 141 11.17 5.30 -1.17
N LEU A 142 10.94 4.21 -1.88
CA LEU A 142 10.75 4.18 -3.33
C LEU A 142 9.33 3.70 -3.63
N GLY A 143 8.42 4.64 -3.89
CA GLY A 143 7.04 4.34 -4.24
C GLY A 143 6.84 4.23 -5.75
N ILE A 144 6.25 3.12 -6.19
CA ILE A 144 5.99 2.83 -7.60
C ILE A 144 4.49 2.68 -7.80
N ASP A 145 3.91 3.51 -8.66
CA ASP A 145 2.50 3.39 -9.06
C ASP A 145 2.32 3.88 -10.50
N SER A 146 1.57 3.16 -11.31
CA SER A 146 1.32 3.55 -12.71
C SER A 146 0.49 4.83 -12.83
N SER A 147 -0.32 5.16 -11.82
CA SER A 147 -1.16 6.35 -11.79
C SER A 147 -0.41 7.58 -11.29
N GLN A 148 -0.28 8.59 -12.15
CA GLN A 148 0.27 9.88 -11.77
C GLN A 148 -0.58 10.58 -10.70
N THR A 149 -1.90 10.40 -10.76
CA THR A 149 -2.83 11.01 -9.80
C THR A 149 -2.64 10.41 -8.40
N MET A 150 -2.38 9.10 -8.30
CA MET A 150 -2.00 8.45 -7.04
C MET A 150 -0.67 8.98 -6.50
N LEU A 151 0.36 9.07 -7.35
CA LEU A 151 1.67 9.60 -6.97
C LEU A 151 1.61 11.06 -6.53
N ASN A 152 0.78 11.88 -7.16
CA ASN A 152 0.56 13.27 -6.73
C ASN A 152 -0.05 13.33 -5.33
N LYS A 153 -1.00 12.43 -5.03
CA LYS A 153 -1.57 12.32 -3.69
C LYS A 153 -0.55 11.82 -2.68
N ALA A 154 0.27 10.84 -3.04
CA ALA A 154 1.38 10.35 -2.21
C ALA A 154 2.36 11.47 -1.86
N ALA A 155 2.76 12.29 -2.85
CA ALA A 155 3.64 13.43 -2.64
C ALA A 155 3.02 14.47 -1.69
N ALA A 156 1.73 14.77 -1.84
CA ALA A 156 1.01 15.69 -0.96
C ALA A 156 0.96 15.17 0.49
N ILE A 157 0.69 13.88 0.67
CA ILE A 157 0.68 13.23 1.98
C ILE A 157 2.08 13.24 2.60
N ASN A 158 3.12 12.89 1.84
CA ASN A 158 4.49 12.93 2.33
C ASN A 158 4.89 14.33 2.81
N LYS A 159 4.57 15.36 2.02
CA LYS A 159 4.87 16.76 2.34
C LYS A 159 4.12 17.26 3.57
N TYR A 160 2.86 16.85 3.74
CA TYR A 160 2.09 17.18 4.95
C TYR A 160 2.76 16.64 6.19
N GLY A 161 3.28 15.41 6.09
CA GLY A 161 3.99 14.73 7.16
C GLY A 161 3.14 14.48 8.40
N PRO A 162 3.75 13.91 9.42
CA PRO A 162 3.05 13.61 10.67
C PRO A 162 2.82 14.84 11.56
N ASN A 163 3.56 15.94 11.34
CA ASN A 163 3.57 17.14 12.18
C ASN A 163 2.95 18.36 11.49
N ARG A 164 2.06 18.15 10.55
CA ARG A 164 1.30 19.21 9.85
C ARG A 164 2.22 20.24 9.23
N TYR A 165 2.77 19.93 8.05
CA TYR A 165 3.74 20.76 7.30
C TYR A 165 5.07 20.99 8.04
N GLY A 166 5.39 20.13 9.01
CA GLY A 166 6.70 20.05 9.61
C GLY A 166 7.62 19.12 8.81
N ASP A 167 8.14 18.10 9.46
CA ASP A 167 8.98 17.11 8.81
C ASP A 167 8.13 16.18 7.94
N PRO A 168 8.56 15.83 6.72
CA PRO A 168 7.87 14.85 5.88
C PRO A 168 7.87 13.45 6.52
N PHE A 169 7.04 12.54 6.00
CA PHE A 169 7.14 11.13 6.42
C PHE A 169 8.49 10.52 6.03
N PHE A 170 8.98 10.86 4.86
CA PHE A 170 10.27 10.39 4.34
C PHE A 170 11.05 11.57 3.78
N ASP A 171 12.25 11.81 4.30
CA ASP A 171 13.20 12.77 3.77
C ASP A 171 13.81 12.28 2.44
N LYS A 172 14.09 10.98 2.38
CA LYS A 172 14.59 10.28 1.21
C LYS A 172 13.44 9.57 0.51
N ILE A 173 12.80 10.22 -0.47
CA ILE A 173 11.66 9.67 -1.21
C ILE A 173 11.87 9.76 -2.72
N ALA A 174 11.50 8.72 -3.45
CA ALA A 174 11.29 8.74 -4.89
C ALA A 174 9.93 8.14 -5.22
N LEU A 175 9.16 8.85 -6.05
CA LEU A 175 7.86 8.42 -6.55
C LEU A 175 7.94 8.30 -8.07
N ILE A 176 7.78 7.10 -8.60
CA ILE A 176 8.02 6.77 -10.01
C ILE A 176 6.86 5.98 -10.61
N ARG A 177 6.63 6.16 -11.92
CA ARG A 177 5.52 5.50 -12.63
C ARG A 177 5.84 4.08 -13.09
N THR A 178 7.11 3.79 -13.33
CA THR A 178 7.58 2.49 -13.80
C THR A 178 8.79 2.04 -13.01
N TYR A 179 9.07 0.75 -13.03
CA TYR A 179 10.23 0.16 -12.35
C TYR A 179 11.39 -0.20 -13.29
N ASP A 180 11.34 0.23 -14.56
CA ASP A 180 12.31 -0.17 -15.60
C ASP A 180 13.75 0.26 -15.29
N ASN A 181 13.96 1.35 -14.55
CA ASN A 181 15.27 1.84 -14.14
C ASN A 181 15.47 1.82 -12.62
N LEU A 182 14.87 0.85 -11.94
CA LEU A 182 14.90 0.79 -10.48
C LEU A 182 16.32 0.54 -9.94
N THR A 183 17.14 -0.26 -10.63
CA THR A 183 18.55 -0.48 -10.25
C THR A 183 19.34 0.82 -10.21
N GLY A 184 19.28 1.64 -11.27
CA GLY A 184 19.99 2.93 -11.30
C GLY A 184 19.46 3.94 -10.28
N LEU A 185 18.20 3.78 -9.83
CA LEU A 185 17.67 4.59 -8.75
C LEU A 185 18.18 4.12 -7.38
N LEU A 186 18.33 2.82 -7.18
CA LEU A 186 18.87 2.23 -5.94
C LEU A 186 20.32 2.67 -5.66
N ASP A 187 21.13 2.86 -6.69
CA ASP A 187 22.51 3.35 -6.56
C ASP A 187 22.62 4.71 -5.83
N ARG A 188 21.53 5.48 -5.77
CA ARG A 188 21.47 6.76 -5.05
C ARG A 188 21.29 6.60 -3.55
N TYR A 189 20.79 5.46 -3.12
CA TYR A 189 20.38 5.21 -1.72
C TYR A 189 21.23 4.14 -1.04
N ILE A 190 21.95 3.31 -1.83
CA ILE A 190 22.78 2.21 -1.32
C ILE A 190 24.24 2.55 -1.58
N GLU A 191 24.97 2.87 -0.54
CA GLU A 191 26.39 3.14 -0.63
C GLU A 191 27.21 1.84 -0.56
N LYS A 192 28.31 1.83 -1.27
CA LYS A 192 29.20 0.66 -1.30
C LYS A 192 29.80 0.42 0.09
N GLY A 193 29.57 -0.77 0.63
CA GLY A 193 30.08 -1.17 1.95
C GLY A 193 29.12 -0.96 3.11
N ASP A 194 27.99 -0.27 2.88
CA ASP A 194 26.97 -0.13 3.90
C ASP A 194 26.19 -1.44 4.10
N ARG A 195 25.77 -1.68 5.34
CA ARG A 195 24.77 -2.69 5.65
C ARG A 195 23.39 -2.05 5.46
N THR A 196 22.78 -2.33 4.32
CA THR A 196 21.45 -1.83 3.96
C THR A 196 20.52 -3.01 3.76
N GLN A 197 19.34 -2.95 4.34
CA GLN A 197 18.31 -3.93 4.05
C GLN A 197 17.40 -3.40 2.94
N ILE A 198 17.11 -4.25 1.95
CA ILE A 198 16.17 -3.93 0.87
C ILE A 198 14.87 -4.70 1.13
N ILE A 199 13.77 -3.97 1.20
CA ILE A 199 12.45 -4.54 1.43
C ILE A 199 11.57 -4.26 0.22
N PHE A 200 11.08 -5.31 -0.42
CA PHE A 200 10.10 -5.24 -1.50
C PHE A 200 8.71 -5.49 -0.96
N ASN A 201 7.84 -4.49 -1.02
CA ASN A 201 6.47 -4.58 -0.54
C ASN A 201 5.47 -4.63 -1.69
N PHE A 202 4.54 -5.59 -1.61
CA PHE A 202 3.48 -5.82 -2.57
C PHE A 202 2.12 -5.87 -1.87
N CYS A 203 1.68 -4.69 -1.41
CA CYS A 203 0.37 -4.58 -0.75
C CYS A 203 -0.74 -4.41 -1.79
N TYR A 204 -1.54 -5.46 -2.00
CA TYR A 204 -2.65 -5.50 -2.97
C TYR A 204 -2.22 -5.28 -4.44
N PHE A 205 -0.95 -5.32 -4.73
CA PHE A 205 -0.36 -5.03 -6.04
C PHE A 205 -0.75 -6.05 -7.11
N PHE A 206 -0.78 -7.32 -6.76
CA PHE A 206 -1.10 -8.42 -7.71
C PHE A 206 -2.55 -8.40 -8.19
N SER A 207 -3.40 -7.54 -7.62
CA SER A 207 -4.77 -7.33 -8.09
C SER A 207 -4.84 -6.58 -9.43
N SER A 208 -3.76 -5.93 -9.86
CA SER A 208 -3.70 -5.22 -11.14
C SER A 208 -3.85 -6.18 -12.33
N PRO A 209 -4.82 -5.96 -13.22
CA PRO A 209 -5.00 -6.82 -14.39
C PRO A 209 -3.90 -6.66 -15.43
N THR A 210 -3.22 -5.51 -15.48
CA THR A 210 -2.19 -5.15 -16.46
C THR A 210 -0.77 -5.52 -16.02
N LEU A 211 -0.61 -6.12 -14.84
CA LEU A 211 0.69 -6.49 -14.30
C LEU A 211 1.34 -7.61 -15.12
N ASP A 212 2.49 -7.31 -15.72
CA ASP A 212 3.36 -8.28 -16.37
C ASP A 212 4.35 -8.88 -15.36
N ILE A 213 4.09 -10.13 -14.99
CA ILE A 213 4.91 -10.87 -14.00
C ILE A 213 6.29 -11.19 -14.54
N ASN A 214 6.44 -11.40 -15.85
CA ASN A 214 7.75 -11.73 -16.42
C ASN A 214 8.67 -10.51 -16.36
N ASN A 215 8.17 -9.34 -16.82
CA ASN A 215 8.93 -8.10 -16.73
C ASN A 215 9.28 -7.75 -15.28
N LEU A 216 8.34 -7.88 -14.35
CA LEU A 216 8.60 -7.68 -12.92
C LEU A 216 9.69 -8.64 -12.41
N SER A 217 9.60 -9.92 -12.78
CA SER A 217 10.62 -10.92 -12.39
C SER A 217 12.00 -10.56 -12.88
N ASP A 218 12.12 -10.14 -14.14
CA ASP A 218 13.40 -9.78 -14.76
C ASP A 218 14.06 -8.60 -14.02
N VAL A 219 13.28 -7.57 -13.70
CA VAL A 219 13.76 -6.41 -12.92
C VAL A 219 14.20 -6.82 -11.52
N LEU A 220 13.41 -7.63 -10.82
CA LEU A 220 13.77 -8.10 -9.48
C LEU A 220 15.03 -8.96 -9.50
N ILE A 221 15.18 -9.87 -10.48
CA ILE A 221 16.40 -10.69 -10.64
C ILE A 221 17.63 -9.80 -10.88
N GLN A 222 17.52 -8.76 -11.70
CA GLN A 222 18.60 -7.80 -11.91
C GLN A 222 18.99 -7.11 -10.61
N ILE A 223 18.04 -6.62 -9.82
CA ILE A 223 18.30 -6.00 -8.52
C ILE A 223 18.96 -6.98 -7.55
N MET A 224 18.41 -8.19 -7.44
CA MET A 224 18.92 -9.21 -6.52
C MET A 224 20.35 -9.62 -6.86
N ARG A 225 20.73 -9.63 -8.15
CA ARG A 225 22.12 -9.89 -8.58
C ARG A 225 23.05 -8.71 -8.32
N ALA A 226 22.56 -7.48 -8.57
CA ALA A 226 23.37 -6.27 -8.38
C ALA A 226 23.66 -5.98 -6.91
N TYR A 227 22.73 -6.33 -6.01
CA TYR A 227 22.81 -6.04 -4.58
C TYR A 227 22.82 -7.30 -3.71
N ASN A 228 23.40 -8.40 -4.21
CA ASN A 228 23.41 -9.71 -3.56
C ASN A 228 24.13 -9.75 -2.20
N GLN A 229 24.90 -8.71 -1.86
CA GLN A 229 25.55 -8.54 -0.55
C GLN A 229 24.62 -7.94 0.51
N HIS A 230 23.41 -7.52 0.13
CA HIS A 230 22.42 -6.93 1.03
C HIS A 230 21.32 -7.93 1.36
N LYS A 231 20.85 -7.90 2.60
CA LYS A 231 19.67 -8.69 3.00
C LYS A 231 18.44 -8.19 2.26
N MET A 232 17.72 -9.09 1.63
CA MET A 232 16.51 -8.76 0.88
C MET A 232 15.29 -9.48 1.45
N CYS A 233 14.21 -8.74 1.62
CA CYS A 233 12.95 -9.27 2.10
C CYS A 233 11.82 -8.90 1.15
N PHE A 234 10.90 -9.83 0.95
CA PHE A 234 9.71 -9.64 0.14
C PHE A 234 8.48 -9.81 1.02
N ILE A 235 7.57 -8.84 0.93
CA ILE A 235 6.32 -8.82 1.67
C ILE A 235 5.16 -8.87 0.69
N TYR A 236 4.45 -9.97 0.69
CA TYR A 236 3.21 -10.12 -0.05
C TYR A 236 2.02 -9.95 0.89
N GLN A 237 1.04 -9.12 0.50
CA GLN A 237 -0.18 -8.89 1.26
C GLN A 237 -1.37 -8.79 0.31
N ASN A 238 -2.42 -9.58 0.55
CA ASN A 238 -3.68 -9.50 -0.18
C ASN A 238 -4.86 -9.87 0.72
N PRO A 239 -6.11 -9.49 0.37
CA PRO A 239 -7.27 -9.97 1.08
C PRO A 239 -7.29 -11.50 1.12
N ASP A 240 -7.72 -12.07 2.24
CA ASP A 240 -7.94 -13.52 2.30
C ASP A 240 -9.14 -13.90 1.43
N HIS A 241 -8.85 -14.43 0.25
CA HIS A 241 -9.84 -14.95 -0.68
C HIS A 241 -9.97 -16.48 -0.62
N ARG A 242 -9.36 -17.14 0.37
CA ARG A 242 -9.40 -18.61 0.49
C ARG A 242 -10.82 -19.13 0.73
N SER A 243 -11.69 -18.32 1.28
CA SER A 243 -13.13 -18.60 1.47
C SER A 243 -14.03 -18.23 0.30
N ALA A 244 -13.52 -17.46 -0.68
CA ALA A 244 -14.29 -17.08 -1.85
C ALA A 244 -14.27 -18.22 -2.89
N SER A 245 -15.42 -18.58 -3.43
CA SER A 245 -15.57 -19.63 -4.43
C SER A 245 -14.72 -19.38 -5.69
N GLY A 246 -13.79 -20.26 -5.93
CA GLY A 246 -13.14 -20.64 -7.19
C GLY A 246 -12.30 -19.62 -7.93
N LEU A 247 -12.89 -18.82 -8.79
CA LEU A 247 -12.20 -18.09 -9.87
C LEU A 247 -11.43 -16.81 -9.47
N ARG A 248 -11.83 -16.12 -8.42
CA ARG A 248 -11.15 -14.90 -7.96
C ARG A 248 -9.88 -15.20 -7.15
N ARG A 249 -9.89 -16.27 -6.38
CA ARG A 249 -8.77 -16.72 -5.57
C ARG A 249 -7.55 -17.06 -6.42
N LEU A 250 -7.78 -17.84 -7.49
CA LEU A 250 -6.72 -18.34 -8.35
C LEU A 250 -5.91 -17.21 -9.01
N LYS A 251 -6.56 -16.17 -9.54
CA LYS A 251 -5.86 -15.16 -10.35
C LYS A 251 -4.85 -14.28 -9.59
N LEU A 252 -5.07 -13.97 -8.32
CA LEU A 252 -4.19 -13.08 -7.55
C LEU A 252 -3.00 -13.84 -6.98
N TYR A 253 -3.29 -15.00 -6.40
CA TYR A 253 -2.29 -15.87 -5.82
C TYR A 253 -1.41 -16.53 -6.89
N ASP A 254 -1.98 -16.91 -8.03
CA ASP A 254 -1.25 -17.48 -9.15
C ASP A 254 -0.16 -16.54 -9.68
N LYS A 255 -0.41 -15.23 -9.71
CA LYS A 255 0.61 -14.25 -10.10
C LYS A 255 1.78 -14.21 -9.10
N TRP A 256 1.49 -14.28 -7.82
CA TRP A 256 2.50 -14.35 -6.78
C TRP A 256 3.29 -15.65 -6.84
N GLU A 257 2.62 -16.80 -7.00
CA GLU A 257 3.27 -18.10 -7.20
C GLU A 257 4.16 -18.12 -8.45
N LYS A 258 3.68 -17.53 -9.54
CA LYS A 258 4.50 -17.38 -10.75
C LYS A 258 5.73 -16.52 -10.50
N LEU A 259 5.60 -15.40 -9.78
CA LEU A 259 6.77 -14.58 -9.41
C LEU A 259 7.76 -15.39 -8.58
N LYS A 260 7.32 -16.09 -7.52
CA LYS A 260 8.18 -16.95 -6.70
C LYS A 260 8.89 -18.00 -7.55
N THR A 261 8.18 -18.63 -8.48
CA THR A 261 8.76 -19.62 -9.40
C THR A 261 9.84 -19.01 -10.27
N ASN A 262 9.63 -17.82 -10.83
CA ASN A 262 10.62 -17.12 -11.64
C ASN A 262 11.85 -16.72 -10.81
N LEU A 263 11.68 -16.39 -9.53
CA LEU A 263 12.74 -16.04 -8.60
C LEU A 263 13.43 -17.26 -7.96
N SER A 264 12.91 -18.48 -8.13
CA SER A 264 13.37 -19.71 -7.46
C SER A 264 14.80 -20.14 -7.81
N THR A 265 15.39 -19.57 -8.88
CA THR A 265 16.82 -19.75 -9.20
C THR A 265 17.75 -19.10 -8.17
N LEU A 266 17.21 -18.22 -7.34
CA LEU A 266 17.89 -17.54 -6.25
C LEU A 266 17.46 -18.22 -4.94
N ARG A 267 18.38 -18.44 -4.03
CA ARG A 267 18.09 -19.12 -2.76
C ARG A 267 17.14 -18.26 -1.93
N SER A 268 15.90 -18.70 -1.82
CA SER A 268 14.89 -18.06 -0.99
C SER A 268 14.26 -19.05 -0.04
N HIS A 269 13.82 -18.56 1.11
CA HIS A 269 12.97 -19.35 2.00
C HIS A 269 11.78 -18.51 2.50
N VAL A 270 10.64 -19.16 2.60
CA VAL A 270 9.46 -18.58 3.23
C VAL A 270 9.73 -18.57 4.73
N ILE A 271 9.79 -17.37 5.33
CA ILE A 271 9.96 -17.23 6.78
C ILE A 271 8.62 -17.46 7.46
N GLN A 272 7.58 -16.85 6.92
CA GLN A 272 6.25 -16.89 7.53
C GLN A 272 5.18 -16.68 6.47
N SER A 273 4.09 -17.42 6.59
CA SER A 273 2.87 -17.20 5.82
C SER A 273 1.66 -17.54 6.66
N ASP A 274 0.67 -16.69 6.71
CA ASP A 274 -0.58 -16.93 7.45
C ASP A 274 -1.70 -15.99 7.01
N VAL A 275 -2.87 -16.15 7.65
CA VAL A 275 -3.99 -15.23 7.58
C VAL A 275 -4.18 -14.55 8.91
N GLU A 276 -4.04 -13.25 8.89
CA GLU A 276 -4.27 -12.41 10.05
C GLU A 276 -5.64 -11.73 9.98
N THR A 277 -6.25 -11.56 11.15
CA THR A 277 -7.51 -10.83 11.31
C THR A 277 -7.27 -9.60 12.18
N PHE A 278 -7.75 -8.46 11.72
CA PHE A 278 -7.68 -7.21 12.44
C PHE A 278 -8.96 -6.39 12.25
N SER A 279 -9.15 -5.43 13.15
CA SER A 279 -10.25 -4.46 13.07
C SER A 279 -9.70 -3.06 12.89
N TYR A 280 -10.39 -2.21 12.14
CA TYR A 280 -9.96 -0.85 11.89
C TYR A 280 -11.15 0.12 11.85
N CYS A 281 -10.92 1.38 12.22
CA CYS A 281 -11.93 2.42 12.07
C CYS A 281 -11.96 2.98 10.64
N ARG A 282 -13.13 3.39 10.19
CA ARG A 282 -13.30 4.15 8.95
C ARG A 282 -12.92 5.60 9.18
N LEU A 283 -12.54 6.31 8.10
CA LEU A 283 -12.20 7.73 8.17
C LEU A 283 -13.44 8.63 8.20
N ILE A 284 -14.54 8.20 7.58
CA ILE A 284 -15.80 8.93 7.59
C ILE A 284 -16.77 8.23 8.55
N ASN A 285 -17.35 9.01 9.44
CA ASN A 285 -18.18 8.60 10.56
C ASN A 285 -17.36 7.74 11.56
N ASP A 286 -17.43 8.05 12.84
CA ASP A 286 -16.94 7.22 13.95
C ASP A 286 -17.73 5.90 14.05
N LEU A 287 -17.97 5.27 12.88
CA LEU A 287 -18.70 4.02 12.76
C LEU A 287 -17.89 2.87 13.33
N PRO A 288 -18.56 1.80 13.76
CA PRO A 288 -17.89 0.67 14.40
C PRO A 288 -16.79 0.09 13.55
N HIS A 289 -15.80 -0.49 14.19
CA HIS A 289 -14.66 -1.12 13.56
C HIS A 289 -15.10 -2.13 12.49
N ASN A 290 -14.47 -2.04 11.32
CA ASN A 290 -14.60 -3.06 10.29
C ASN A 290 -13.59 -4.17 10.56
N ASN A 291 -14.04 -5.40 10.46
CA ASN A 291 -13.14 -6.55 10.47
C ASN A 291 -12.58 -6.79 9.07
N ALA A 292 -11.30 -7.10 9.01
CA ALA A 292 -10.61 -7.48 7.79
C ALA A 292 -9.74 -8.70 8.02
N LYS A 293 -9.60 -9.50 6.95
CA LYS A 293 -8.65 -10.60 6.88
C LYS A 293 -7.65 -10.29 5.78
N VAL A 294 -6.38 -10.49 6.09
CA VAL A 294 -5.27 -10.36 5.16
C VAL A 294 -4.48 -11.67 5.14
N TYR A 295 -4.23 -12.19 3.95
CA TYR A 295 -3.25 -13.24 3.74
C TYR A 295 -1.92 -12.59 3.40
N TYR A 296 -0.83 -13.08 4.00
CA TYR A 296 0.51 -12.57 3.75
C TYR A 296 1.54 -13.70 3.63
N GLU A 297 2.62 -13.41 2.94
CA GLU A 297 3.83 -14.21 2.92
C GLU A 297 5.05 -13.31 3.06
N LEU A 298 6.01 -13.76 3.86
CA LEU A 298 7.32 -13.13 4.02
C LEU A 298 8.40 -14.05 3.48
N LEU A 299 9.19 -13.54 2.54
CA LEU A 299 10.33 -14.25 1.99
C LEU A 299 11.62 -13.49 2.33
N CYS A 300 12.68 -14.23 2.66
CA CYS A 300 14.05 -13.69 2.72
C CYS A 300 14.92 -14.33 1.68
N TYR A 301 15.86 -13.54 1.21
CA TYR A 301 16.96 -13.94 0.35
C TYR A 301 18.27 -13.54 1.04
N GLU A 302 19.16 -14.53 1.22
CA GLU A 302 20.49 -14.38 1.80
C GLU A 302 21.56 -14.67 0.76
#